data_af9e94b8f3a322cd4c21e58a1555d84d
#
_entry.id   af9e94b8f3a322cd4c21e58a1555d84d
#
_cell.length_a   1.000
_cell.length_b   1.000
_cell.length_c   1.000
_cell.angle_alpha   90.00
_cell.angle_beta   90.00
_cell.angle_gamma   90.00
#
_symmetry.space_group_name_H-M   'P 1'
#
loop_
_entity.id
_entity.type
_entity.pdbx_description
1 polymer ?
#
loop_
_entity_poly.entity_id
_entity_poly.type
_entity_poly.pdbx_seq_one_letter_code
_entity_poly.pdbx_strand_id
1 'polypeptide(L)'
;MNKKNMLVLALMLTAFTTLSAKTALIIVAHGSPMESWRKPVLALEPLVKEQLATKKLKGIDIVKVALMEYTEPSVASVVKACEAEGADTIFALPVFMAPSSHTEEDLPNILGHKYNPYVREELAEEQTELVHTKAPIILGPTFYYSYLLEESMLNRVQSLSKDAPNEAVIFLAHGDPERDGFWAEVLKNVDKYTKEHTKINYVDHALIEMGHDFANELMPLLTKASQKKKRIIVQGIYLTSDVKRMADRHKMTEVQSDLVKKTGVEIVYSADGILPSCTPLVVAWIVAQTNKWVESKR
;
A
#
# COMPACT_ATOMS: atom_id res chain seq x y z
N MET A 1 22.29 63.87 3.04
CA MET A 1 21.30 62.80 3.22
C MET A 1 20.88 62.73 4.67
N ASN A 2 19.63 62.91 4.95
CA ASN A 2 19.15 63.17 6.31
C ASN A 2 19.10 61.85 7.11
N LYS A 3 19.62 61.80 8.35
CA LYS A 3 19.66 60.60 9.19
C LYS A 3 18.32 59.83 9.31
N LYS A 4 17.20 60.52 9.14
CA LYS A 4 15.86 59.91 9.10
C LYS A 4 15.65 59.03 7.84
N ASN A 5 16.22 59.39 6.71
CA ASN A 5 16.06 58.63 5.45
C ASN A 5 16.94 57.36 5.43
N MET A 6 18.06 57.37 6.21
CA MET A 6 18.92 56.21 6.38
C MET A 6 18.28 55.12 7.29
N LEU A 7 17.46 55.55 8.28
CA LEU A 7 16.79 54.61 9.18
C LEU A 7 15.60 53.89 8.51
N VAL A 8 14.90 54.56 7.60
CA VAL A 8 13.80 53.96 6.81
C VAL A 8 14.33 52.97 5.79
N LEU A 9 15.48 53.24 5.17
CA LEU A 9 16.12 52.32 4.22
C LEU A 9 16.67 51.04 4.92
N ALA A 10 17.15 51.17 6.15
CA ALA A 10 17.64 50.03 6.95
C ALA A 10 16.48 49.12 7.44
N LEU A 11 15.28 49.69 7.69
CA LEU A 11 14.10 48.89 8.10
C LEU A 11 13.45 48.15 6.93
N MET A 12 13.62 48.56 5.70
CA MET A 12 13.10 47.85 4.53
C MET A 12 13.98 46.68 4.07
N LEU A 13 15.22 46.54 4.57
CA LEU A 13 16.16 45.47 4.19
C LEU A 13 16.04 44.21 5.10
N THR A 14 15.22 44.21 6.13
CA THR A 14 15.19 43.11 7.11
C THR A 14 13.97 42.19 7.02
N ALA A 15 13.15 42.28 5.98
CA ALA A 15 11.96 41.44 5.82
C ALA A 15 12.01 40.47 4.63
N PHE A 16 13.18 40.16 4.10
CA PHE A 16 13.31 38.91 3.33
C PHE A 16 13.57 37.76 4.31
N THR A 17 12.53 37.32 5.00
CA THR A 17 12.49 35.94 5.50
C THR A 17 12.61 35.07 4.24
N THR A 18 13.77 34.48 4.04
CA THR A 18 13.91 33.39 3.08
C THR A 18 12.91 32.34 3.53
N LEU A 19 11.77 32.26 2.85
CA LEU A 19 10.86 31.13 3.02
C LEU A 19 11.69 29.91 2.62
N SER A 20 12.14 29.15 3.63
CA SER A 20 12.92 27.93 3.35
C SER A 20 12.00 27.00 2.56
N ALA A 21 12.46 26.61 1.40
CA ALA A 21 11.79 25.63 0.55
C ALA A 21 11.47 24.38 1.37
N LYS A 22 10.18 24.01 1.47
CA LYS A 22 9.73 22.83 2.21
C LYS A 22 9.46 21.67 1.27
N THR A 23 9.81 20.50 1.69
CA THR A 23 9.50 19.26 0.98
C THR A 23 8.44 18.47 1.71
N ALA A 24 7.40 18.05 0.99
CA ALA A 24 6.36 17.18 1.50
C ALA A 24 6.56 15.74 1.03
N LEU A 25 6.34 14.78 1.94
CA LEU A 25 6.09 13.39 1.65
C LEU A 25 4.59 13.14 1.70
N ILE A 26 4.01 12.65 0.61
CA ILE A 26 2.62 12.19 0.55
C ILE A 26 2.65 10.66 0.38
N ILE A 27 2.09 9.94 1.34
CA ILE A 27 1.90 8.49 1.29
C ILE A 27 0.54 8.26 0.63
N VAL A 28 0.53 7.67 -0.57
CA VAL A 28 -0.70 7.48 -1.35
C VAL A 28 -1.15 6.03 -1.25
N ALA A 29 -2.40 5.83 -0.81
CA ALA A 29 -3.06 4.53 -0.81
C ALA A 29 -4.33 4.57 -1.67
N HIS A 30 -4.86 3.39 -2.03
CA HIS A 30 -6.05 3.26 -2.86
C HIS A 30 -7.25 4.05 -2.32
N GLY A 31 -7.63 3.81 -1.09
CA GLY A 31 -8.85 4.36 -0.49
C GLY A 31 -9.92 3.29 -0.28
N SER A 32 -10.93 3.63 0.49
CA SER A 32 -12.10 2.77 0.73
C SER A 32 -13.19 3.55 1.46
N PRO A 33 -14.47 3.31 1.18
CA PRO A 33 -15.57 3.86 1.98
C PRO A 33 -15.60 3.29 3.41
N MET A 34 -14.95 2.15 3.68
CA MET A 34 -14.91 1.51 5.00
C MET A 34 -13.87 2.16 5.92
N GLU A 35 -14.31 2.68 7.06
CA GLU A 35 -13.43 3.27 8.08
C GLU A 35 -12.39 2.27 8.60
N SER A 36 -12.78 1.00 8.80
CA SER A 36 -11.87 -0.06 9.25
C SER A 36 -10.70 -0.29 8.29
N TRP A 37 -10.89 -0.03 7.00
CA TRP A 37 -9.85 -0.07 5.98
C TRP A 37 -8.94 1.17 6.06
N ARG A 38 -9.55 2.37 6.19
CA ARG A 38 -8.80 3.64 6.19
C ARG A 38 -7.98 3.86 7.45
N LYS A 39 -8.49 3.47 8.61
CA LYS A 39 -7.86 3.75 9.91
C LYS A 39 -6.40 3.29 10.00
N PRO A 40 -6.01 2.05 9.64
CA PRO A 40 -4.61 1.63 9.66
C PRO A 40 -3.73 2.39 8.66
N VAL A 41 -4.29 2.79 7.52
CA VAL A 41 -3.58 3.56 6.49
C VAL A 41 -3.31 4.98 6.99
N LEU A 42 -4.32 5.67 7.50
CA LEU A 42 -4.17 7.03 8.04
C LEU A 42 -3.21 7.08 9.24
N ALA A 43 -3.12 5.99 10.01
CA ALA A 43 -2.16 5.87 11.11
C ALA A 43 -0.69 5.86 10.65
N LEU A 44 -0.40 5.65 9.38
CA LEU A 44 0.98 5.73 8.85
C LEU A 44 1.56 7.15 8.99
N GLU A 45 0.74 8.19 8.88
CA GLU A 45 1.22 9.57 8.94
C GLU A 45 1.98 9.89 10.24
N PRO A 46 1.40 9.76 11.44
CA PRO A 46 2.11 10.03 12.69
C PRO A 46 3.29 9.07 12.90
N LEU A 47 3.17 7.81 12.51
CA LEU A 47 4.23 6.80 12.68
C LEU A 47 5.46 7.12 11.80
N VAL A 48 5.24 7.54 10.56
CA VAL A 48 6.33 7.95 9.66
C VAL A 48 6.97 9.24 10.15
N LYS A 49 6.19 10.24 10.60
CA LYS A 49 6.71 11.46 11.22
C LYS A 49 7.63 11.15 12.41
N GLU A 50 7.19 10.29 13.32
CA GLU A 50 7.97 9.85 14.48
C GLU A 50 9.27 9.15 14.06
N GLN A 51 9.19 8.24 13.10
CA GLN A 51 10.36 7.48 12.62
C GLN A 51 11.39 8.38 11.93
N LEU A 52 10.95 9.35 11.11
CA LEU A 52 11.82 10.34 10.48
C LEU A 52 12.54 11.20 11.54
N ALA A 53 11.81 11.66 12.56
CA ALA A 53 12.36 12.43 13.66
C ALA A 53 13.36 11.61 14.48
N THR A 54 13.02 10.38 14.84
CA THR A 54 13.87 9.45 15.61
C THR A 54 15.19 9.16 14.87
N LYS A 55 15.15 8.96 13.57
CA LYS A 55 16.33 8.75 12.73
C LYS A 55 17.06 10.04 12.37
N LYS A 56 16.55 11.21 12.79
CA LYS A 56 17.07 12.54 12.47
C LYS A 56 17.25 12.76 10.97
N LEU A 57 16.37 12.20 10.15
CA LEU A 57 16.40 12.36 8.70
C LEU A 57 15.93 13.77 8.34
N LYS A 58 16.78 14.48 7.60
CA LYS A 58 16.50 15.85 7.15
C LYS A 58 16.03 15.85 5.70
N GLY A 59 15.29 16.89 5.30
CA GLY A 59 14.87 17.11 3.92
C GLY A 59 13.42 16.70 3.65
N ILE A 60 12.66 16.35 4.70
CA ILE A 60 11.21 16.24 4.68
C ILE A 60 10.65 17.10 5.83
N ASP A 61 9.81 18.04 5.50
CA ASP A 61 9.23 19.00 6.44
C ASP A 61 7.76 18.68 6.75
N ILE A 62 7.06 18.07 5.79
CA ILE A 62 5.64 17.76 5.86
C ILE A 62 5.46 16.28 5.52
N VAL A 63 4.64 15.57 6.27
CA VAL A 63 4.21 14.19 5.97
C VAL A 63 2.70 14.14 6.03
N LYS A 64 2.07 13.59 4.99
CA LYS A 64 0.62 13.37 4.93
C LYS A 64 0.31 12.04 4.29
N VAL A 65 -0.88 11.51 4.59
CA VAL A 65 -1.47 10.38 3.89
C VAL A 65 -2.58 10.91 2.97
N ALA A 66 -2.64 10.38 1.76
CA ALA A 66 -3.68 10.65 0.78
C ALA A 66 -4.34 9.35 0.32
N LEU A 67 -5.62 9.43 0.03
CA LEU A 67 -6.42 8.36 -0.54
C LEU A 67 -6.73 8.70 -2.00
N MET A 68 -6.54 7.73 -2.90
CA MET A 68 -6.72 7.96 -4.33
C MET A 68 -8.22 8.08 -4.67
N GLU A 69 -9.04 7.27 -4.04
CA GLU A 69 -10.46 7.12 -4.36
C GLU A 69 -11.36 7.16 -3.12
N TYR A 70 -12.67 7.32 -3.36
CA TYR A 70 -13.82 7.16 -2.46
C TYR A 70 -13.98 8.18 -1.34
N THR A 71 -12.91 8.68 -0.73
CA THR A 71 -13.04 9.52 0.46
C THR A 71 -11.86 10.49 0.64
N GLU A 72 -12.11 11.51 1.45
CA GLU A 72 -11.05 12.36 1.96
C GLU A 72 -10.18 11.62 3.02
N PRO A 73 -8.89 12.02 3.13
CA PRO A 73 -8.23 13.08 2.39
C PRO A 73 -7.81 12.61 0.98
N SER A 74 -8.36 13.25 -0.07
CA SER A 74 -8.02 12.94 -1.46
C SER A 74 -6.60 13.40 -1.82
N VAL A 75 -6.03 12.85 -2.90
CA VAL A 75 -4.69 13.26 -3.37
C VAL A 75 -4.67 14.76 -3.67
N ALA A 76 -5.70 15.29 -4.33
CA ALA A 76 -5.79 16.70 -4.67
C ALA A 76 -5.90 17.60 -3.42
N SER A 77 -6.73 17.22 -2.46
CA SER A 77 -6.89 17.98 -1.20
C SER A 77 -5.60 17.99 -0.37
N VAL A 78 -4.88 16.87 -0.34
CA VAL A 78 -3.61 16.75 0.39
C VAL A 78 -2.51 17.57 -0.28
N VAL A 79 -2.42 17.58 -1.61
CA VAL A 79 -1.47 18.45 -2.33
C VAL A 79 -1.74 19.92 -2.02
N LYS A 80 -3.01 20.37 -2.09
CA LYS A 80 -3.40 21.73 -1.70
C LYS A 80 -3.00 22.06 -0.25
N ALA A 81 -3.19 21.12 0.67
CA ALA A 81 -2.81 21.30 2.08
C ALA A 81 -1.28 21.41 2.24
N CYS A 82 -0.50 20.61 1.52
CA CYS A 82 0.96 20.71 1.52
C CYS A 82 1.45 22.07 0.98
N GLU A 83 0.88 22.56 -0.12
CA GLU A 83 1.20 23.90 -0.66
C GLU A 83 0.83 25.02 0.31
N ALA A 84 -0.33 24.92 0.97
CA ALA A 84 -0.74 25.90 1.98
C ALA A 84 0.21 25.92 3.21
N GLU A 85 0.85 24.79 3.52
CA GLU A 85 1.92 24.68 4.54
C GLU A 85 3.29 25.14 4.03
N GLY A 86 3.39 25.54 2.74
CA GLY A 86 4.60 26.06 2.11
C GLY A 86 5.48 25.00 1.44
N ALA A 87 4.93 23.84 1.09
CA ALA A 87 5.64 22.87 0.28
C ALA A 87 5.85 23.41 -1.14
N ASP A 88 7.07 23.34 -1.62
CA ASP A 88 7.46 23.68 -2.99
C ASP A 88 7.95 22.45 -3.78
N THR A 89 8.07 21.32 -3.13
CA THR A 89 8.41 20.02 -3.72
C THR A 89 7.65 18.92 -2.99
N ILE A 90 7.10 17.98 -3.75
CA ILE A 90 6.31 16.87 -3.21
C ILE A 90 6.92 15.54 -3.68
N PHE A 91 7.16 14.64 -2.74
CA PHE A 91 7.47 13.24 -3.01
C PHE A 91 6.23 12.40 -2.71
N ALA A 92 5.59 11.86 -3.73
CA ALA A 92 4.42 11.00 -3.62
C ALA A 92 4.86 9.53 -3.64
N LEU A 93 4.65 8.81 -2.55
CA LEU A 93 5.06 7.41 -2.39
C LEU A 93 3.83 6.51 -2.31
N PRO A 94 3.53 5.73 -3.37
CA PRO A 94 2.38 4.84 -3.41
C PRO A 94 2.62 3.57 -2.60
N VAL A 95 1.67 3.24 -1.71
CA VAL A 95 1.68 2.00 -0.91
C VAL A 95 0.77 0.94 -1.56
N PHE A 96 1.08 0.61 -2.81
CA PHE A 96 0.39 -0.41 -3.61
C PHE A 96 1.26 -1.66 -3.72
N MET A 97 0.63 -2.83 -3.77
CA MET A 97 1.31 -4.12 -3.70
C MET A 97 1.91 -4.58 -5.03
N ALA A 98 1.23 -4.28 -6.13
CA ALA A 98 1.64 -4.67 -7.47
C ALA A 98 1.40 -3.53 -8.47
N PRO A 99 2.09 -3.54 -9.62
CA PRO A 99 1.70 -2.74 -10.77
C PRO A 99 0.27 -3.08 -11.18
N SER A 100 -0.56 -2.05 -11.32
CA SER A 100 -1.97 -2.15 -11.66
C SER A 100 -2.40 -0.94 -12.48
N SER A 101 -3.64 -0.90 -12.97
CA SER A 101 -4.24 0.30 -13.56
C SER A 101 -4.06 1.51 -12.65
N HIS A 102 -4.28 1.35 -11.35
CA HIS A 102 -4.11 2.42 -10.37
C HIS A 102 -2.70 3.02 -10.30
N THR A 103 -1.65 2.20 -10.45
CA THR A 103 -0.26 2.68 -10.37
C THR A 103 0.27 3.18 -11.70
N GLU A 104 -0.18 2.57 -12.81
CA GLU A 104 0.35 2.84 -14.13
C GLU A 104 -0.46 3.88 -14.91
N GLU A 105 -1.75 4.04 -14.58
CA GLU A 105 -2.66 4.96 -15.26
C GLU A 105 -3.29 5.98 -14.31
N ASP A 106 -4.07 5.56 -13.29
CA ASP A 106 -4.90 6.46 -12.51
C ASP A 106 -4.07 7.47 -11.73
N LEU A 107 -3.17 7.01 -10.86
CA LEU A 107 -2.34 7.91 -10.06
C LEU A 107 -1.46 8.85 -10.92
N PRO A 108 -0.77 8.39 -12.00
CA PRO A 108 -0.08 9.30 -12.91
C PRO A 108 -0.98 10.33 -13.59
N ASN A 109 -2.23 9.99 -13.95
CA ASN A 109 -3.19 10.93 -14.51
C ASN A 109 -3.69 11.94 -13.46
N ILE A 110 -3.97 11.48 -12.23
CA ILE A 110 -4.35 12.35 -11.10
C ILE A 110 -3.25 13.38 -10.81
N LEU A 111 -1.98 12.94 -10.81
CA LEU A 111 -0.81 13.78 -10.52
C LEU A 111 -0.38 14.67 -11.72
N GLY A 112 -0.97 14.51 -12.90
CA GLY A 112 -0.59 15.23 -14.10
C GLY A 112 0.69 14.74 -14.78
N HIS A 113 1.20 13.56 -14.43
CA HIS A 113 2.36 12.92 -15.06
C HIS A 113 2.04 12.23 -16.38
N LYS A 114 0.77 11.83 -16.55
CA LYS A 114 0.20 11.28 -17.77
C LYS A 114 -1.01 12.07 -18.22
N TYR A 115 -1.30 11.99 -19.52
CA TYR A 115 -2.55 12.44 -20.08
C TYR A 115 -3.17 11.30 -20.90
N ASN A 116 -4.12 10.59 -20.32
CA ASN A 116 -4.96 9.64 -21.02
C ASN A 116 -6.43 10.11 -20.92
N PRO A 117 -7.06 10.55 -22.04
CA PRO A 117 -8.40 11.09 -21.99
C PRO A 117 -9.45 10.11 -21.49
N TYR A 118 -9.30 8.81 -21.77
CA TYR A 118 -10.23 7.76 -21.31
C TYR A 118 -10.15 7.60 -19.80
N VAL A 119 -8.94 7.45 -19.25
CA VAL A 119 -8.73 7.37 -17.80
C VAL A 119 -9.25 8.61 -17.09
N ARG A 120 -9.05 9.80 -17.67
CA ARG A 120 -9.55 11.05 -17.08
C ARG A 120 -11.07 11.16 -17.10
N GLU A 121 -11.73 10.57 -18.11
CA GLU A 121 -13.18 10.45 -18.15
C GLU A 121 -13.69 9.52 -17.05
N GLU A 122 -13.09 8.34 -16.88
CA GLU A 122 -13.38 7.39 -15.80
C GLU A 122 -13.18 8.03 -14.41
N LEU A 123 -12.04 8.68 -14.17
CA LEU A 123 -11.77 9.41 -12.93
C LEU A 123 -12.81 10.51 -12.66
N ALA A 124 -13.29 11.20 -13.71
CA ALA A 124 -14.32 12.21 -13.56
C ALA A 124 -15.68 11.61 -13.22
N GLU A 125 -16.04 10.47 -13.79
CA GLU A 125 -17.26 9.71 -13.43
C GLU A 125 -17.22 9.24 -11.98
N GLU A 126 -16.05 8.85 -11.48
CA GLU A 126 -15.79 8.47 -10.09
C GLU A 126 -15.66 9.68 -9.14
N GLN A 127 -15.79 10.90 -9.66
CA GLN A 127 -15.63 12.15 -8.92
C GLN A 127 -14.23 12.33 -8.29
N THR A 128 -13.22 11.72 -8.90
CA THR A 128 -11.82 11.86 -8.48
C THR A 128 -11.24 13.18 -8.99
N GLU A 129 -10.85 14.08 -8.08
CA GLU A 129 -10.28 15.38 -8.41
C GLU A 129 -8.82 15.23 -8.89
N LEU A 130 -8.51 15.84 -10.05
CA LEU A 130 -7.15 15.91 -10.55
C LEU A 130 -6.34 16.97 -9.80
N VAL A 131 -5.05 16.71 -9.62
CA VAL A 131 -4.13 17.64 -8.97
C VAL A 131 -3.83 18.82 -9.89
N HIS A 132 -3.95 20.02 -9.33
CA HIS A 132 -3.53 21.28 -9.94
C HIS A 132 -2.52 21.97 -9.02
N THR A 133 -1.24 21.89 -9.34
CA THR A 133 -0.15 22.44 -8.53
C THR A 133 0.98 23.01 -9.39
N LYS A 134 1.74 23.94 -8.82
CA LYS A 134 3.01 24.41 -9.39
C LYS A 134 4.21 23.70 -8.76
N ALA A 135 4.02 23.07 -7.63
CA ALA A 135 5.08 22.29 -6.98
C ALA A 135 5.37 21.02 -7.80
N PRO A 136 6.62 20.74 -8.17
CA PRO A 136 6.97 19.49 -8.80
C PRO A 136 6.62 18.32 -7.87
N ILE A 137 5.93 17.34 -8.44
CA ILE A 137 5.61 16.08 -7.78
C ILE A 137 6.53 14.99 -8.34
N ILE A 138 7.20 14.28 -7.48
CA ILE A 138 8.03 13.13 -7.84
C ILE A 138 7.32 11.86 -7.35
N LEU A 139 7.01 10.95 -8.27
CA LEU A 139 6.39 9.69 -7.94
C LEU A 139 7.46 8.66 -7.58
N GLY A 140 7.35 8.09 -6.38
CA GLY A 140 8.22 7.04 -5.87
C GLY A 140 7.79 5.63 -6.29
N PRO A 141 8.58 4.60 -5.94
CA PRO A 141 8.27 3.21 -6.28
C PRO A 141 7.14 2.64 -5.42
N THR A 142 6.48 1.58 -5.91
CA THR A 142 5.54 0.74 -5.16
C THR A 142 6.25 -0.37 -4.38
N PHE A 143 5.52 -1.15 -3.57
CA PHE A 143 6.06 -2.31 -2.85
C PHE A 143 6.65 -3.37 -3.78
N TYR A 144 6.12 -3.50 -4.99
CA TYR A 144 6.60 -4.46 -5.99
C TYR A 144 8.10 -4.39 -6.23
N TYR A 145 8.69 -3.21 -6.14
CA TYR A 145 10.14 -3.02 -6.36
C TYR A 145 10.99 -3.23 -5.10
N SER A 146 10.48 -4.01 -4.15
CA SER A 146 11.19 -4.34 -2.89
C SER A 146 10.76 -5.71 -2.37
N TYR A 147 11.49 -6.24 -1.39
CA TYR A 147 11.11 -7.47 -0.68
C TYR A 147 10.09 -7.26 0.44
N LEU A 148 9.52 -6.06 0.56
CA LEU A 148 8.59 -5.74 1.64
C LEU A 148 7.37 -6.66 1.65
N LEU A 149 6.85 -6.99 0.46
CA LEU A 149 5.67 -7.82 0.34
C LEU A 149 5.96 -9.26 0.78
N GLU A 150 7.05 -9.84 0.28
CA GLU A 150 7.49 -11.19 0.63
C GLU A 150 7.78 -11.32 2.13
N GLU A 151 8.50 -10.36 2.71
CA GLU A 151 8.78 -10.33 4.16
C GLU A 151 7.51 -10.18 4.99
N SER A 152 6.57 -9.34 4.55
CA SER A 152 5.29 -9.18 5.23
C SER A 152 4.47 -10.47 5.19
N MET A 153 4.41 -11.14 4.05
CA MET A 153 3.70 -12.41 3.92
C MET A 153 4.36 -13.50 4.75
N LEU A 154 5.69 -13.60 4.73
CA LEU A 154 6.44 -14.56 5.55
C LEU A 154 6.13 -14.37 7.04
N ASN A 155 6.22 -13.15 7.56
CA ASN A 155 5.93 -12.86 8.97
C ASN A 155 4.51 -13.26 9.37
N ARG A 156 3.53 -13.01 8.51
CA ARG A 156 2.13 -13.36 8.77
C ARG A 156 1.90 -14.87 8.71
N VAL A 157 2.51 -15.57 7.75
CA VAL A 157 2.48 -17.04 7.69
C VAL A 157 3.12 -17.64 8.95
N GLN A 158 4.29 -17.15 9.37
CA GLN A 158 4.97 -17.62 10.56
C GLN A 158 4.16 -17.40 11.84
N SER A 159 3.41 -16.31 11.93
CA SER A 159 2.53 -16.03 13.07
C SER A 159 1.35 -17.00 13.19
N LEU A 160 0.91 -17.58 12.06
CA LEU A 160 -0.20 -18.53 12.00
C LEU A 160 0.27 -20.00 11.99
N SER A 161 1.52 -20.27 11.61
CA SER A 161 2.07 -21.61 11.50
C SER A 161 2.27 -22.26 12.87
N LYS A 162 1.91 -23.54 12.98
CA LYS A 162 2.06 -24.38 14.19
C LYS A 162 2.92 -25.61 13.94
N ASP A 163 2.82 -26.18 12.71
CA ASP A 163 3.50 -27.43 12.32
C ASP A 163 3.84 -27.40 10.84
N ALA A 164 4.79 -26.55 10.47
CA ALA A 164 5.15 -26.20 9.10
C ALA A 164 5.27 -27.39 8.12
N PRO A 165 5.87 -28.56 8.47
CA PRO A 165 5.93 -29.69 7.54
C PRO A 165 4.57 -30.28 7.16
N ASN A 166 3.56 -30.15 8.04
CA ASN A 166 2.21 -30.66 7.85
C ASN A 166 1.22 -29.57 7.40
N GLU A 167 1.70 -28.36 7.10
CA GLU A 167 0.91 -27.22 6.69
C GLU A 167 1.04 -26.95 5.18
N ALA A 168 -0.01 -26.39 4.62
CA ALA A 168 -0.02 -25.70 3.32
C ALA A 168 -0.30 -24.22 3.54
N VAL A 169 0.19 -23.38 2.61
CA VAL A 169 -0.21 -21.98 2.49
C VAL A 169 -0.87 -21.78 1.13
N ILE A 170 -1.99 -21.07 1.12
CA ILE A 170 -2.64 -20.60 -0.10
C ILE A 170 -2.73 -19.08 0.01
N PHE A 171 -2.03 -18.39 -0.89
CA PHE A 171 -2.12 -16.94 -1.00
C PHE A 171 -3.28 -16.54 -1.88
N LEU A 172 -4.04 -15.53 -1.45
CA LEU A 172 -5.15 -14.96 -2.21
C LEU A 172 -4.86 -13.48 -2.48
N ALA A 173 -5.06 -13.06 -3.72
CA ALA A 173 -4.88 -11.68 -4.14
C ALA A 173 -6.07 -11.20 -4.98
N HIS A 174 -6.18 -9.87 -5.08
CA HIS A 174 -7.27 -9.20 -5.78
C HIS A 174 -7.29 -9.52 -7.28
N GLY A 175 -6.14 -9.41 -7.93
CA GLY A 175 -6.04 -9.44 -9.40
C GLY A 175 -6.26 -8.08 -10.05
N ASP A 176 -6.06 -8.04 -11.36
CA ASP A 176 -6.35 -6.91 -12.23
C ASP A 176 -6.49 -7.49 -13.65
N PRO A 177 -7.69 -7.47 -14.27
CA PRO A 177 -7.95 -8.16 -15.54
C PRO A 177 -6.98 -7.81 -16.66
N GLU A 178 -6.49 -6.58 -16.69
CA GLU A 178 -5.52 -6.13 -17.68
C GLU A 178 -4.08 -6.48 -17.31
N ARG A 179 -3.82 -6.80 -16.03
CA ARG A 179 -2.48 -6.96 -15.45
C ARG A 179 -2.30 -8.20 -14.60
N ASP A 180 -3.14 -9.20 -14.76
CA ASP A 180 -3.04 -10.49 -14.05
C ASP A 180 -1.67 -11.15 -14.21
N GLY A 181 -0.96 -10.88 -15.32
CA GLY A 181 0.40 -11.33 -15.50
C GLY A 181 1.39 -10.79 -14.45
N PHE A 182 1.26 -9.54 -14.05
CA PHE A 182 2.06 -8.96 -12.96
C PHE A 182 1.68 -9.55 -11.60
N TRP A 183 0.38 -9.71 -11.34
CA TRP A 183 -0.09 -10.39 -10.13
C TRP A 183 0.41 -11.82 -10.03
N ALA A 184 0.41 -12.56 -11.14
CA ALA A 184 0.97 -13.92 -11.19
C ALA A 184 2.47 -13.94 -10.85
N GLU A 185 3.23 -12.95 -11.27
CA GLU A 185 4.65 -12.82 -10.92
C GLU A 185 4.83 -12.49 -9.43
N VAL A 186 4.07 -11.54 -8.89
CA VAL A 186 4.06 -11.21 -7.46
C VAL A 186 3.78 -12.45 -6.63
N LEU A 187 2.73 -13.19 -6.97
CA LEU A 187 2.33 -14.41 -6.26
C LEU A 187 3.41 -15.49 -6.31
N LYS A 188 4.02 -15.73 -7.48
CA LYS A 188 5.14 -16.66 -7.61
C LYS A 188 6.35 -16.29 -6.74
N ASN A 189 6.67 -14.99 -6.63
CA ASN A 189 7.75 -14.52 -5.79
C ASN A 189 7.46 -14.73 -4.32
N VAL A 190 6.24 -14.44 -3.87
CA VAL A 190 5.79 -14.69 -2.49
C VAL A 190 5.80 -16.18 -2.16
N ASP A 191 5.30 -17.04 -3.07
CA ASP A 191 5.33 -18.49 -2.92
C ASP A 191 6.75 -19.02 -2.76
N LYS A 192 7.64 -18.60 -3.66
CA LYS A 192 9.06 -19.00 -3.64
C LYS A 192 9.71 -18.56 -2.35
N TYR A 193 9.55 -17.29 -1.99
CA TYR A 193 10.14 -16.73 -0.77
C TYR A 193 9.65 -17.46 0.49
N THR A 194 8.36 -17.76 0.56
CA THR A 194 7.79 -18.53 1.68
C THR A 194 8.37 -19.94 1.77
N LYS A 195 8.50 -20.65 0.65
CA LYS A 195 9.11 -22.00 0.61
C LYS A 195 10.58 -21.99 1.04
N GLU A 196 11.34 -20.97 0.62
CA GLU A 196 12.77 -20.86 0.93
C GLU A 196 13.04 -20.49 2.38
N HIS A 197 12.11 -19.77 3.06
CA HIS A 197 12.32 -19.27 4.41
C HIS A 197 11.50 -19.98 5.48
N THR A 198 10.77 -21.05 5.11
CA THR A 198 10.02 -21.90 6.04
C THR A 198 10.26 -23.38 5.76
N LYS A 199 9.70 -24.25 6.62
CA LYS A 199 9.61 -25.70 6.35
C LYS A 199 8.29 -26.07 5.65
N ILE A 200 7.49 -25.09 5.24
CA ILE A 200 6.24 -25.31 4.50
C ILE A 200 6.60 -25.55 3.02
N ASN A 201 6.45 -26.79 2.58
CA ASN A 201 6.79 -27.17 1.20
C ASN A 201 5.60 -27.21 0.24
N TYR A 202 4.40 -26.90 0.71
CA TYR A 202 3.20 -26.76 -0.10
C TYR A 202 2.70 -25.31 -0.02
N VAL A 203 2.96 -24.54 -1.05
CA VAL A 203 2.49 -23.16 -1.20
C VAL A 203 1.89 -23.03 -2.59
N ASP A 204 0.71 -22.48 -2.68
CA ASP A 204 -0.07 -22.26 -3.90
C ASP A 204 -0.81 -20.91 -3.79
N HIS A 205 -1.43 -20.43 -4.86
CA HIS A 205 -2.09 -19.13 -4.86
C HIS A 205 -3.27 -19.06 -5.83
N ALA A 206 -4.16 -18.07 -5.63
CA ALA A 206 -5.24 -17.73 -6.56
C ALA A 206 -5.52 -16.22 -6.55
N LEU A 207 -6.07 -15.72 -7.67
CA LEU A 207 -6.76 -14.46 -7.78
C LEU A 207 -8.25 -14.70 -7.46
N ILE A 208 -8.90 -13.79 -6.72
CA ILE A 208 -10.25 -14.05 -6.17
C ILE A 208 -11.24 -12.88 -6.31
N GLU A 209 -10.86 -11.83 -7.02
CA GLU A 209 -11.70 -10.67 -7.31
C GLU A 209 -11.51 -10.25 -8.76
N MET A 210 -12.11 -9.18 -9.21
CA MET A 210 -11.96 -8.63 -10.56
C MET A 210 -12.23 -9.66 -11.68
N GLY A 211 -13.35 -10.37 -11.57
CA GLY A 211 -13.76 -11.39 -12.55
C GLY A 211 -13.47 -12.83 -12.11
N HIS A 212 -12.76 -13.03 -11.01
CA HIS A 212 -12.51 -14.33 -10.39
C HIS A 212 -13.48 -14.59 -9.24
N ASP A 213 -14.09 -15.77 -9.20
CA ASP A 213 -15.00 -16.14 -8.12
C ASP A 213 -14.24 -16.76 -6.95
N PHE A 214 -14.46 -16.22 -5.75
CA PHE A 214 -13.76 -16.60 -4.53
C PHE A 214 -13.79 -18.12 -4.25
N ALA A 215 -14.98 -18.72 -4.30
CA ALA A 215 -15.14 -20.13 -3.97
C ALA A 215 -14.63 -21.04 -5.08
N ASN A 216 -14.90 -20.69 -6.34
CA ASN A 216 -14.49 -21.47 -7.51
C ASN A 216 -12.97 -21.53 -7.64
N GLU A 217 -12.25 -20.43 -7.35
CA GLU A 217 -10.80 -20.39 -7.39
C GLU A 217 -10.14 -21.08 -6.18
N LEU A 218 -10.71 -20.89 -4.99
CA LEU A 218 -10.10 -21.41 -3.77
C LEU A 218 -10.38 -22.91 -3.53
N MET A 219 -11.59 -23.42 -3.81
CA MET A 219 -11.95 -24.80 -3.49
C MET A 219 -11.08 -25.88 -4.15
N PRO A 220 -10.67 -25.76 -5.43
CA PRO A 220 -9.74 -26.72 -6.04
C PRO A 220 -8.39 -26.77 -5.30
N LEU A 221 -7.88 -25.62 -4.85
CA LEU A 221 -6.61 -25.52 -4.12
C LEU A 221 -6.72 -26.14 -2.73
N LEU A 222 -7.81 -25.88 -2.00
CA LEU A 222 -8.10 -26.51 -0.71
C LEU A 222 -8.17 -28.03 -0.85
N THR A 223 -8.89 -28.52 -1.88
CA THR A 223 -9.03 -29.94 -2.16
C THR A 223 -7.69 -30.60 -2.42
N LYS A 224 -6.85 -30.01 -3.26
CA LYS A 224 -5.53 -30.53 -3.60
C LYS A 224 -4.58 -30.50 -2.40
N ALA A 225 -4.62 -29.43 -1.60
CA ALA A 225 -3.80 -29.28 -0.40
C ALA A 225 -4.19 -30.28 0.71
N SER A 226 -5.50 -30.52 0.93
CA SER A 226 -6.01 -31.42 1.96
C SER A 226 -5.64 -32.90 1.77
N GLN A 227 -5.30 -33.29 0.54
CA GLN A 227 -4.79 -34.64 0.24
C GLN A 227 -3.35 -34.86 0.76
N LYS A 228 -2.62 -33.78 1.02
CA LYS A 228 -1.17 -33.83 1.39
C LYS A 228 -0.85 -33.23 2.74
N LYS A 229 -1.73 -32.39 3.26
CA LYS A 229 -1.49 -31.58 4.46
C LYS A 229 -2.66 -31.64 5.42
N LYS A 230 -2.34 -31.54 6.71
CA LYS A 230 -3.34 -31.59 7.78
C LYS A 230 -3.92 -30.23 8.14
N ARG A 231 -3.22 -29.16 7.74
CA ARG A 231 -3.61 -27.79 8.01
C ARG A 231 -3.31 -26.89 6.81
N ILE A 232 -4.24 -25.99 6.50
CA ILE A 232 -4.13 -25.04 5.38
C ILE A 232 -4.29 -23.63 5.95
N ILE A 233 -3.29 -22.79 5.72
CA ILE A 233 -3.31 -21.36 6.04
C ILE A 233 -3.70 -20.63 4.76
N VAL A 234 -4.83 -19.95 4.77
CA VAL A 234 -5.29 -19.08 3.69
C VAL A 234 -4.95 -17.64 4.04
N GLN A 235 -4.03 -17.05 3.28
CA GLN A 235 -3.41 -15.77 3.58
C GLN A 235 -3.69 -14.77 2.47
N GLY A 236 -4.33 -13.63 2.81
CA GLY A 236 -4.57 -12.56 1.85
C GLY A 236 -3.36 -11.66 1.59
N ILE A 237 -3.15 -11.31 0.34
CA ILE A 237 -2.21 -10.28 -0.09
C ILE A 237 -3.01 -8.98 -0.31
N TYR A 238 -3.30 -8.31 0.79
CA TYR A 238 -4.07 -7.07 0.86
C TYR A 238 -3.43 -6.08 1.82
N LEU A 239 -3.58 -4.81 1.54
CA LEU A 239 -3.05 -3.76 2.42
C LEU A 239 -3.71 -3.81 3.80
N THR A 240 -5.05 -3.81 3.84
CA THR A 240 -5.82 -3.83 5.10
C THR A 240 -6.99 -4.82 5.08
N SER A 241 -7.35 -5.37 3.92
CA SER A 241 -8.49 -6.27 3.82
C SER A 241 -8.23 -7.62 4.50
N ASP A 242 -9.27 -8.17 5.07
CA ASP A 242 -9.33 -9.35 5.92
C ASP A 242 -9.94 -10.51 5.12
N VAL A 243 -9.12 -11.50 4.80
CA VAL A 243 -9.53 -12.69 4.04
C VAL A 243 -10.52 -13.56 4.83
N LYS A 244 -10.44 -13.54 6.16
CA LYS A 244 -11.42 -14.24 6.99
C LYS A 244 -12.83 -13.66 6.79
N ARG A 245 -12.96 -12.33 6.79
CA ARG A 245 -14.24 -11.66 6.52
C ARG A 245 -14.74 -11.91 5.09
N MET A 246 -13.83 -11.99 4.11
CA MET A 246 -14.18 -12.38 2.75
C MET A 246 -14.73 -13.82 2.71
N ALA A 247 -14.04 -14.76 3.35
CA ALA A 247 -14.48 -16.14 3.47
C ALA A 247 -15.84 -16.27 4.16
N ASP A 248 -16.08 -15.49 5.23
CA ASP A 248 -17.38 -15.45 5.92
C ASP A 248 -18.49 -14.92 4.99
N ARG A 249 -18.21 -13.86 4.20
CA ARG A 249 -19.16 -13.31 3.21
C ARG A 249 -19.53 -14.33 2.13
N HIS A 250 -18.55 -15.10 1.67
CA HIS A 250 -18.74 -16.17 0.69
C HIS A 250 -19.18 -17.52 1.30
N LYS A 251 -19.52 -17.53 2.60
CA LYS A 251 -19.97 -18.71 3.34
C LYS A 251 -19.03 -19.93 3.20
N MET A 252 -17.73 -19.67 3.18
CA MET A 252 -16.74 -20.72 2.95
C MET A 252 -16.80 -21.84 4.00
N THR A 253 -17.19 -21.56 5.23
CA THR A 253 -17.38 -22.58 6.26
C THR A 253 -18.42 -23.64 5.82
N GLU A 254 -19.48 -23.23 5.11
CA GLU A 254 -20.48 -24.15 4.57
C GLU A 254 -19.96 -24.84 3.31
N VAL A 255 -19.37 -24.06 2.37
CA VAL A 255 -18.86 -24.55 1.08
C VAL A 255 -17.79 -25.64 1.27
N GLN A 256 -16.89 -25.47 2.24
CA GLN A 256 -15.79 -26.41 2.51
C GLN A 256 -16.15 -27.53 3.51
N SER A 257 -17.38 -27.54 4.07
CA SER A 257 -17.74 -28.44 5.16
C SER A 257 -17.56 -29.93 4.84
N ASP A 258 -17.93 -30.34 3.64
CA ASP A 258 -17.78 -31.74 3.22
C ASP A 258 -16.33 -32.13 3.01
N LEU A 259 -15.50 -31.22 2.51
CA LEU A 259 -14.05 -31.41 2.42
C LEU A 259 -13.46 -31.62 3.82
N VAL A 260 -13.78 -30.75 4.77
CA VAL A 260 -13.28 -30.82 6.14
C VAL A 260 -13.74 -32.14 6.82
N LYS A 261 -15.02 -32.51 6.69
CA LYS A 261 -15.53 -33.78 7.23
C LYS A 261 -14.82 -35.00 6.65
N LYS A 262 -14.56 -34.99 5.34
CA LYS A 262 -13.95 -36.12 4.63
C LYS A 262 -12.46 -36.27 4.94
N THR A 263 -11.73 -35.17 5.09
CA THR A 263 -10.26 -35.17 5.20
C THR A 263 -9.73 -34.92 6.61
N GLY A 264 -10.53 -34.31 7.47
CA GLY A 264 -10.11 -33.83 8.79
C GLY A 264 -9.16 -32.65 8.75
N VAL A 265 -9.00 -31.96 7.60
CA VAL A 265 -8.12 -30.83 7.44
C VAL A 265 -8.59 -29.62 8.24
N GLU A 266 -7.69 -28.96 8.93
CA GLU A 266 -7.91 -27.64 9.55
C GLU A 266 -7.68 -26.54 8.50
N ILE A 267 -8.64 -25.63 8.29
CA ILE A 267 -8.49 -24.47 7.41
C ILE A 267 -8.55 -23.19 8.23
N VAL A 268 -7.53 -22.35 8.12
CA VAL A 268 -7.38 -21.11 8.88
C VAL A 268 -7.24 -19.94 7.91
N TYR A 269 -8.12 -18.96 8.04
CA TYR A 269 -8.08 -17.72 7.27
C TYR A 269 -7.42 -16.61 8.09
N SER A 270 -6.52 -15.85 7.46
CA SER A 270 -5.93 -14.67 8.11
C SER A 270 -6.97 -13.59 8.35
N ALA A 271 -6.92 -12.96 9.54
CA ALA A 271 -7.93 -12.02 10.02
C ALA A 271 -7.57 -10.54 9.77
N ASP A 272 -6.46 -10.23 9.12
CA ASP A 272 -6.01 -8.87 8.84
C ASP A 272 -5.20 -8.79 7.54
N GLY A 273 -4.94 -7.56 7.07
CA GLY A 273 -4.05 -7.26 5.96
C GLY A 273 -2.59 -7.11 6.39
N ILE A 274 -1.77 -6.54 5.52
CA ILE A 274 -0.38 -6.13 5.84
C ILE A 274 -0.42 -5.10 6.98
N LEU A 275 -1.38 -4.18 6.94
CA LEU A 275 -1.72 -3.30 8.05
C LEU A 275 -2.94 -3.85 8.79
N PRO A 276 -2.91 -3.89 10.15
CA PRO A 276 -1.85 -3.39 11.03
C PRO A 276 -0.70 -4.38 11.31
N SER A 277 -0.77 -5.65 10.87
CA SER A 277 0.14 -6.73 11.30
C SER A 277 1.62 -6.43 11.05
N CYS A 278 1.95 -5.81 9.92
CA CYS A 278 3.32 -5.51 9.49
C CYS A 278 3.59 -4.00 9.45
N THR A 279 2.85 -3.18 10.19
CA THR A 279 3.03 -1.72 10.23
C THR A 279 4.49 -1.29 10.40
N PRO A 280 5.30 -1.86 11.31
CA PRO A 280 6.70 -1.47 11.45
C PRO A 280 7.53 -1.68 10.18
N LEU A 281 7.28 -2.74 9.41
CA LEU A 281 7.96 -2.99 8.13
C LEU A 281 7.55 -1.97 7.08
N VAL A 282 6.26 -1.67 6.98
CA VAL A 282 5.74 -0.66 6.04
C VAL A 282 6.32 0.72 6.36
N VAL A 283 6.32 1.14 7.61
CA VAL A 283 6.91 2.41 8.05
C VAL A 283 8.41 2.45 7.75
N ALA A 284 9.13 1.38 8.05
CA ALA A 284 10.57 1.29 7.77
C ALA A 284 10.86 1.41 6.26
N TRP A 285 10.04 0.78 5.42
CA TRP A 285 10.16 0.87 3.96
C TRP A 285 9.89 2.29 3.46
N ILE A 286 8.79 2.94 3.90
CA ILE A 286 8.46 4.33 3.55
C ILE A 286 9.64 5.25 3.88
N VAL A 287 10.17 5.14 5.08
CA VAL A 287 11.30 5.95 5.54
C VAL A 287 12.57 5.67 4.72
N ALA A 288 12.84 4.41 4.38
CA ALA A 288 14.00 4.04 3.57
C ALA A 288 13.89 4.60 2.13
N GLN A 289 12.73 4.47 1.47
CA GLN A 289 12.52 5.04 0.14
C GLN A 289 12.61 6.57 0.15
N THR A 290 12.05 7.20 1.16
CA THR A 290 12.12 8.65 1.35
C THR A 290 13.56 9.11 1.53
N ASN A 291 14.35 8.43 2.37
CA ASN A 291 15.77 8.76 2.57
C ASN A 291 16.59 8.57 1.29
N LYS A 292 16.39 7.46 0.58
CA LYS A 292 17.04 7.20 -0.71
C LYS A 292 16.76 8.33 -1.72
N TRP A 293 15.51 8.78 -1.79
CA TRP A 293 15.15 9.90 -2.66
C TRP A 293 15.79 11.22 -2.22
N VAL A 294 15.79 11.56 -0.93
CA VAL A 294 16.44 12.77 -0.41
C VAL A 294 17.95 12.75 -0.68
N GLU A 295 18.60 11.60 -0.50
CA GLU A 295 20.05 11.45 -0.79
C GLU A 295 20.36 11.60 -2.28
N SER A 296 19.48 11.18 -3.18
CA SER A 296 19.65 11.30 -4.63
C SER A 296 19.61 12.74 -5.14
N LYS A 297 19.14 13.70 -4.33
CA LYS A 297 19.12 15.14 -4.63
C LYS A 297 20.39 15.88 -4.24
N ARG A 298 21.27 15.25 -3.46
CA ARG A 298 22.53 15.80 -2.99
C ARG A 298 23.67 15.50 -3.97
#